data_12d023fcea546057cbd2146a883b6944
#
_entry.id   12d023fcea546057cbd2146a883b6944
#
_cell.length_a   1.000
_cell.length_b   1.000
_cell.length_c   1.000
_cell.angle_alpha   90.00
_cell.angle_beta   90.00
_cell.angle_gamma   90.00
#
_symmetry.space_group_name_H-M   'P 1'
#
loop_
_entity.id
_entity.type
_entity.pdbx_description
1 polymer ?
#
loop_
_entity_poly.entity_id
_entity_poly.type
_entity_poly.pdbx_seq_one_letter_code
_entity_poly.pdbx_strand_id
1 'polypeptide(L)'
;MSRFAAQAPVIIAILARKDFVTHHLGGGIQRTKFHLIDIGIAGEHFILQAEELGLGTCWMGWFNSRRARKALGIPRKYKLMALLPVGYASSRPPRETLRKTLDEVAWFNRIGESGEDKECGSEPATAK
;
A
#
# COMPACT_ATOMS: atom_id res chain seq x y z
N MET A 1 17.87 -1.39 -8.33
CA MET A 1 17.33 -2.05 -7.13
C MET A 1 18.05 -1.46 -5.94
N SER A 2 17.35 -1.07 -4.90
CA SER A 2 17.95 -0.48 -3.71
C SER A 2 18.88 -1.49 -3.05
N ARG A 3 20.05 -1.05 -2.57
CA ARG A 3 21.06 -1.96 -1.97
C ARG A 3 20.50 -2.80 -0.81
N PHE A 4 19.59 -2.22 -0.01
CA PHE A 4 18.98 -2.93 1.11
C PHE A 4 18.12 -4.12 0.67
N ALA A 5 17.39 -4.01 -0.43
CA ALA A 5 16.56 -5.09 -0.95
C ALA A 5 17.37 -6.29 -1.44
N ALA A 6 18.64 -6.07 -1.80
CA ALA A 6 19.55 -7.14 -2.19
C ALA A 6 20.05 -7.98 -0.99
N GLN A 7 19.86 -7.50 0.23
CA GLN A 7 20.22 -8.20 1.46
C GLN A 7 19.10 -9.11 1.97
N ALA A 8 17.86 -8.89 1.48
CA ALA A 8 16.73 -9.73 1.89
C ALA A 8 16.88 -11.14 1.30
N PRO A 9 16.71 -12.19 2.11
CA PRO A 9 16.79 -13.58 1.66
C PRO A 9 15.67 -13.96 0.69
N VAL A 10 14.54 -13.28 0.76
CA VAL A 10 13.36 -13.52 -0.08
C VAL A 10 12.84 -12.20 -0.66
N ILE A 11 12.38 -12.23 -1.90
CA ILE A 11 11.66 -11.13 -2.54
C ILE A 11 10.35 -11.67 -3.09
N ILE A 12 9.25 -11.16 -2.58
CA ILE A 12 7.91 -11.45 -3.09
C ILE A 12 7.59 -10.47 -4.22
N ALA A 13 7.14 -10.99 -5.35
CA ALA A 13 6.68 -10.19 -6.48
C ALA A 13 5.16 -10.17 -6.53
N ILE A 14 4.57 -9.00 -6.38
CA ILE A 14 3.11 -8.82 -6.51
C ILE A 14 2.78 -8.59 -7.97
N LEU A 15 1.96 -9.48 -8.51
CA LEU A 15 1.61 -9.50 -9.93
C LEU A 15 0.13 -9.26 -10.14
N ALA A 16 -0.21 -8.41 -11.12
CA ALA A 16 -1.56 -8.31 -11.66
C ALA A 16 -1.66 -9.10 -12.97
N ARG A 17 -2.68 -9.96 -13.08
CA ARG A 17 -3.02 -10.59 -14.34
C ARG A 17 -3.80 -9.59 -15.21
N LYS A 18 -3.44 -9.48 -16.47
CA LYS A 18 -4.19 -8.70 -17.44
C LYS A 18 -5.35 -9.55 -17.94
N ASP A 19 -6.52 -9.41 -17.36
CA ASP A 19 -7.72 -10.04 -17.88
C ASP A 19 -8.47 -9.07 -18.79
N PHE A 20 -8.66 -9.50 -20.04
CA PHE A 20 -9.31 -8.71 -21.08
C PHE A 20 -10.77 -8.38 -20.74
N VAL A 21 -11.46 -9.32 -20.09
CA VAL A 21 -12.91 -9.23 -19.82
C VAL A 21 -13.22 -8.12 -18.80
N THR A 22 -12.48 -8.05 -17.71
CA THR A 22 -12.70 -7.03 -16.66
C THR A 22 -12.28 -5.63 -17.11
N HIS A 23 -11.34 -5.54 -18.05
CA HIS A 23 -10.84 -4.26 -18.55
C HIS A 23 -11.81 -3.59 -19.55
N HIS A 24 -12.55 -4.36 -20.35
CA HIS A 24 -13.41 -3.83 -21.40
C HIS A 24 -14.89 -3.78 -21.02
N LEU A 25 -15.40 -4.68 -20.19
CA LEU A 25 -16.81 -4.72 -19.82
C LEU A 25 -17.11 -4.00 -18.49
N GLY A 26 -16.18 -3.97 -17.55
CA GLY A 26 -16.38 -3.31 -16.24
C GLY A 26 -15.81 -1.90 -16.14
N GLY A 27 -14.84 -1.54 -16.98
CA GLY A 27 -14.10 -0.27 -16.90
C GLY A 27 -14.72 0.90 -17.65
N GLY A 28 -15.76 0.67 -18.46
CA GLY A 28 -16.37 1.73 -19.30
C GLY A 28 -17.22 2.74 -18.52
N ILE A 29 -17.76 2.37 -17.38
CA ILE A 29 -18.68 3.20 -16.58
C ILE A 29 -17.98 3.78 -15.34
N GLN A 30 -17.03 3.05 -14.74
CA GLN A 30 -16.27 3.54 -13.59
C GLN A 30 -14.78 3.63 -13.91
N ARG A 31 -14.19 4.83 -13.75
CA ARG A 31 -12.76 5.09 -13.94
C ARG A 31 -11.87 4.38 -12.89
N THR A 32 -12.45 3.72 -11.90
CA THR A 32 -11.75 3.11 -10.77
C THR A 32 -11.11 1.79 -11.20
N LYS A 33 -9.81 1.69 -11.01
CA LYS A 33 -9.05 0.47 -11.27
C LYS A 33 -9.06 -0.43 -10.02
N PHE A 34 -10.14 -1.15 -9.79
CA PHE A 34 -10.35 -1.99 -8.60
C PHE A 34 -9.18 -2.95 -8.32
N HIS A 35 -8.58 -3.52 -9.35
CA HIS A 35 -7.42 -4.41 -9.19
C HIS A 35 -6.22 -3.76 -8.46
N LEU A 36 -6.12 -2.42 -8.47
CA LEU A 36 -5.08 -1.73 -7.69
C LEU A 36 -5.43 -1.71 -6.19
N ILE A 37 -6.71 -1.61 -5.88
CA ILE A 37 -7.23 -1.70 -4.50
C ILE A 37 -6.99 -3.11 -3.97
N ASP A 38 -7.36 -4.13 -4.75
CA ASP A 38 -7.17 -5.55 -4.38
C ASP A 38 -5.69 -5.87 -4.11
N ILE A 39 -4.78 -5.33 -4.94
CA ILE A 39 -3.34 -5.48 -4.76
C ILE A 39 -2.87 -4.84 -3.46
N GLY A 40 -3.36 -3.64 -3.15
CA GLY A 40 -3.04 -2.96 -1.89
C GLY A 40 -3.51 -3.77 -0.69
N ILE A 41 -4.75 -4.25 -0.70
CA ILE A 41 -5.34 -5.07 0.36
C ILE A 41 -4.55 -6.37 0.54
N ALA A 42 -4.32 -7.13 -0.54
CA ALA A 42 -3.60 -8.40 -0.47
C ALA A 42 -2.15 -8.22 0.01
N GLY A 43 -1.48 -7.15 -0.44
CA GLY A 43 -0.12 -6.83 -0.02
C GLY A 43 -0.06 -6.46 1.46
N GLU A 44 -1.02 -5.69 1.96
CA GLU A 44 -1.07 -5.30 3.37
C GLU A 44 -1.35 -6.50 4.28
N HIS A 45 -2.29 -7.38 3.92
CA HIS A 45 -2.50 -8.63 4.66
C HIS A 45 -1.23 -9.48 4.75
N PHE A 46 -0.47 -9.56 3.64
CA PHE A 46 0.81 -10.26 3.65
C PHE A 46 1.81 -9.61 4.62
N ILE A 47 1.91 -8.28 4.62
CA ILE A 47 2.82 -7.53 5.50
C ILE A 47 2.45 -7.73 6.97
N LEU A 48 1.17 -7.62 7.31
CA LEU A 48 0.68 -7.81 8.67
C LEU A 48 0.96 -9.23 9.16
N GLN A 49 0.73 -10.24 8.33
CA GLN A 49 1.04 -11.63 8.67
C GLN A 49 2.55 -11.86 8.83
N ALA A 50 3.37 -11.24 7.99
CA ALA A 50 4.83 -11.32 8.11
C ALA A 50 5.32 -10.69 9.42
N GLU A 51 4.78 -9.54 9.80
CA GLU A 51 5.10 -8.86 11.06
C GLU A 51 4.72 -9.73 12.28
N GLU A 52 3.54 -10.35 12.26
CA GLU A 52 3.10 -11.28 13.31
C GLU A 52 4.09 -12.46 13.47
N LEU A 53 4.70 -12.90 12.38
CA LEU A 53 5.72 -13.95 12.37
C LEU A 53 7.13 -13.45 12.69
N GLY A 54 7.30 -12.19 13.07
CA GLY A 54 8.59 -11.57 13.37
C GLY A 54 9.46 -11.31 12.15
N LEU A 55 8.88 -11.26 10.96
CA LEU A 55 9.56 -10.97 9.71
C LEU A 55 9.43 -9.49 9.34
N GLY A 56 10.55 -8.85 9.01
CA GLY A 56 10.55 -7.50 8.45
C GLY A 56 10.22 -7.51 6.96
N THR A 57 9.46 -6.54 6.52
CA THR A 57 9.08 -6.34 5.13
C THR A 57 9.28 -4.90 4.70
N CYS A 58 9.34 -4.65 3.38
CA CYS A 58 9.37 -3.30 2.86
C CYS A 58 8.62 -3.24 1.52
N TRP A 59 7.65 -2.34 1.42
CA TRP A 59 6.93 -2.12 0.17
C TRP A 59 7.77 -1.31 -0.83
N MET A 60 8.09 -1.91 -1.98
CA MET A 60 8.83 -1.27 -3.05
C MET A 60 7.96 -1.07 -4.28
N GLY A 61 7.59 0.19 -4.56
CA GLY A 61 6.89 0.59 -5.78
C GLY A 61 7.79 1.22 -6.84
N TRP A 62 8.94 1.75 -6.41
CA TRP A 62 9.86 2.44 -7.31
C TRP A 62 11.06 1.56 -7.69
N PHE A 63 10.96 0.92 -8.85
CA PHE A 63 12.02 0.07 -9.41
C PHE A 63 11.88 -0.03 -10.94
N ASN A 64 12.95 -0.50 -11.60
CA ASN A 64 12.89 -0.75 -13.04
C ASN A 64 12.11 -2.05 -13.33
N SER A 65 10.82 -1.91 -13.56
CA SER A 65 9.88 -3.02 -13.79
C SER A 65 10.29 -3.92 -14.96
N ARG A 66 10.87 -3.37 -16.05
CA ARG A 66 11.31 -4.15 -17.21
C ARG A 66 12.49 -5.06 -16.84
N ARG A 67 13.49 -4.52 -16.13
CA ARG A 67 14.67 -5.29 -15.68
C ARG A 67 14.26 -6.34 -14.64
N ALA A 68 13.44 -5.97 -13.67
CA ALA A 68 12.96 -6.89 -12.64
C ALA A 68 12.17 -8.06 -13.25
N ARG A 69 11.23 -7.78 -14.17
CA ARG A 69 10.49 -8.83 -14.88
C ARG A 69 11.39 -9.80 -15.63
N LYS A 70 12.42 -9.28 -16.32
CA LYS A 70 13.38 -10.11 -17.06
C LYS A 70 14.17 -11.01 -16.09
N ALA A 71 14.67 -10.44 -15.00
CA ALA A 71 15.44 -11.17 -13.98
C ALA A 71 14.63 -12.27 -13.28
N LEU A 72 13.33 -12.01 -13.03
CA LEU A 72 12.42 -12.95 -12.37
C LEU A 72 11.69 -13.90 -13.33
N GLY A 73 11.96 -13.84 -14.65
CA GLY A 73 11.31 -14.68 -15.64
C GLY A 73 9.79 -14.47 -15.77
N ILE A 74 9.26 -13.29 -15.39
CA ILE A 74 7.83 -13.04 -15.34
C ILE A 74 7.24 -12.89 -16.75
N PRO A 75 6.27 -13.74 -17.14
CA PRO A 75 5.64 -13.69 -18.45
C PRO A 75 4.95 -12.36 -18.74
N ARG A 76 4.84 -11.98 -20.04
CA ARG A 76 4.25 -10.68 -20.46
C ARG A 76 2.77 -10.52 -20.09
N LYS A 77 2.05 -11.61 -19.86
CA LYS A 77 0.63 -11.58 -19.42
C LYS A 77 0.44 -11.02 -18.02
N TYR A 78 1.50 -11.00 -17.21
CA TYR A 78 1.47 -10.41 -15.86
C TYR A 78 2.13 -9.05 -15.84
N LYS A 79 1.57 -8.14 -15.06
CA LYS A 79 2.16 -6.85 -14.73
C LYS A 79 2.76 -6.93 -13.33
N LEU A 80 4.05 -6.64 -13.20
CA LEU A 80 4.72 -6.55 -11.91
C LEU A 80 4.36 -5.20 -11.29
N MET A 81 3.69 -5.25 -10.13
CA MET A 81 3.12 -4.08 -9.46
C MET A 81 4.01 -3.60 -8.32
N ALA A 82 4.48 -4.51 -7.48
CA ALA A 82 5.36 -4.21 -6.36
C ALA A 82 6.32 -5.37 -6.09
N LEU A 83 7.37 -5.07 -5.35
CA LEU A 83 8.31 -6.04 -4.78
C LEU A 83 8.30 -5.86 -3.27
N LEU A 84 8.24 -6.96 -2.52
CA LEU A 84 8.33 -6.98 -1.07
C LEU A 84 9.56 -7.81 -0.68
N PRO A 85 10.70 -7.20 -0.35
CA PRO A 85 11.78 -7.86 0.36
C PRO A 85 11.29 -8.33 1.72
N VAL A 86 11.61 -9.57 2.09
CA VAL A 86 11.21 -10.20 3.34
C VAL A 86 12.42 -10.82 3.99
N GLY A 87 12.56 -10.65 5.29
CA GLY A 87 13.67 -11.22 6.07
C GLY A 87 13.57 -10.86 7.53
N TYR A 88 14.46 -11.41 8.35
CA TYR A 88 14.54 -11.00 9.75
C TYR A 88 15.11 -9.60 9.85
N ALA A 89 14.47 -8.75 10.67
CA ALA A 89 14.96 -7.41 10.95
C ALA A 89 16.34 -7.49 11.61
N SER A 90 17.27 -6.64 11.18
CA SER A 90 18.51 -6.47 11.92
C SER A 90 18.20 -5.87 13.30
N SER A 91 19.10 -6.06 14.28
CA SER A 91 18.96 -5.54 15.66
C SER A 91 18.83 -4.00 15.75
N ARG A 92 18.82 -3.30 14.62
CA ARG A 92 18.63 -1.87 14.58
C ARG A 92 17.15 -1.56 14.82
N PRO A 93 16.80 -0.74 15.84
CA PRO A 93 15.41 -0.37 16.09
C PRO A 93 14.80 0.27 14.85
N PRO A 94 13.50 0.06 14.59
CA PRO A 94 12.81 0.70 13.49
C PRO A 94 12.98 2.22 13.61
N ARG A 95 13.25 2.87 12.48
CA ARG A 95 13.33 4.33 12.43
C ARG A 95 11.96 4.89 12.79
N GLU A 96 11.92 5.69 13.82
CA GLU A 96 10.70 6.39 14.19
C GLU A 96 10.24 7.27 13.01
N THR A 97 9.08 6.98 12.49
CA THR A 97 8.50 7.71 11.35
C THR A 97 7.39 8.60 11.90
N LEU A 98 7.50 9.89 11.69
CA LEU A 98 6.43 10.83 12.02
C LEU A 98 5.15 10.39 11.28
N ARG A 99 4.09 10.18 12.03
CA ARG A 99 2.76 9.87 11.52
C ARG A 99 1.81 11.00 11.89
N LYS A 100 0.88 11.29 11.01
CA LYS A 100 -0.23 12.18 11.32
C LYS A 100 -1.11 11.55 12.40
N THR A 101 -1.71 12.38 13.23
CA THR A 101 -2.69 11.94 14.23
C THR A 101 -3.95 11.43 13.55
N LEU A 102 -4.78 10.68 14.27
CA LEU A 102 -6.03 10.18 13.71
C LEU A 102 -6.94 11.34 13.26
N ASP A 103 -7.00 12.41 14.05
CA ASP A 103 -7.82 13.59 13.74
C ASP A 103 -7.39 14.34 12.47
N GLU A 104 -6.14 14.16 12.05
CA GLU A 104 -5.63 14.76 10.81
C GLU A 104 -5.94 13.91 9.56
N VAL A 105 -6.32 12.65 9.73
CA VAL A 105 -6.50 11.70 8.62
C VAL A 105 -7.87 11.05 8.55
N ALA A 106 -8.71 11.23 9.58
CA ALA A 106 -10.04 10.65 9.67
C ALA A 106 -11.09 11.71 10.04
N TRP A 107 -12.24 11.62 9.42
CA TRP A 107 -13.39 12.50 9.67
C TRP A 107 -14.64 11.66 9.89
N PHE A 108 -15.54 12.14 10.73
CA PHE A 108 -16.83 11.51 10.99
C PHE A 108 -17.94 12.32 10.31
N ASN A 109 -18.78 11.65 9.52
CA ASN A 109 -19.94 12.19 8.81
C ASN A 109 -19.63 13.21 7.71
N ARG A 110 -18.65 14.08 7.88
CA ARG A 110 -18.23 15.10 6.89
C ARG A 110 -16.72 15.20 6.84
N ILE A 111 -16.19 15.42 5.65
CA ILE A 111 -14.78 15.78 5.48
C ILE A 111 -14.62 17.21 5.96
N GLY A 112 -13.82 17.42 6.99
CA GLY A 112 -13.44 18.74 7.50
C GLY A 112 -12.33 19.33 6.64
N GLU A 113 -12.28 20.64 6.54
CA GLU A 113 -11.11 21.36 6.10
C GLU A 113 -10.00 21.13 7.12
N SER A 114 -8.75 21.02 6.65
CA SER A 114 -7.58 20.69 7.48
C SER A 114 -7.50 21.61 8.72
N GLY A 115 -7.23 21.01 9.84
CA GLY A 115 -7.07 21.48 11.23
C GLY A 115 -7.04 22.95 11.65
N GLU A 116 -7.00 23.90 10.75
CA GLU A 116 -6.99 25.34 11.06
C GLU A 116 -8.40 25.93 11.26
N ASP A 117 -9.48 25.24 10.81
CA ASP A 117 -10.85 25.76 10.90
C ASP A 117 -11.69 25.14 12.03
N LYS A 118 -11.09 24.46 13.00
CA LYS A 118 -11.80 23.86 14.14
C LYS A 118 -12.20 24.86 15.26
N GLU A 119 -11.98 26.16 15.07
CA GLU A 119 -12.32 27.17 16.07
C GLU A 119 -13.64 27.93 15.81
N CYS A 120 -14.62 27.35 15.16
CA CYS A 120 -15.93 28.00 15.15
C CYS A 120 -17.08 27.00 15.22
N GLY A 121 -17.69 26.89 16.40
CA GLY A 121 -19.01 26.34 16.57
C GLY A 121 -19.20 25.15 17.49
N SER A 122 -18.75 25.23 18.71
CA SER A 122 -19.29 24.40 19.80
C SER A 122 -20.22 25.23 20.69
N GLU A 123 -21.45 25.48 20.23
CA GLU A 123 -22.54 25.76 21.18
C GLU A 123 -23.23 24.41 21.52
N PRO A 124 -23.34 24.07 22.80
CA PRO A 124 -24.13 22.92 23.22
C PRO A 124 -25.60 23.24 23.02
N ALA A 125 -26.31 22.41 22.26
CA ALA A 125 -27.75 22.44 22.17
C ALA A 125 -28.32 22.19 23.56
N THR A 126 -28.76 23.24 24.20
CA THR A 126 -29.60 23.20 25.41
C THR A 126 -30.92 22.54 25.06
N ALA A 127 -31.17 21.37 25.63
CA ALA A 127 -32.46 20.72 25.64
C ALA A 127 -33.53 21.61 26.28
N LYS A 128 -34.65 21.78 25.60
CA LYS A 128 -35.95 22.08 26.19
C LYS A 128 -36.92 20.98 25.82
#